data_10985482295f48af8f619105bf18caea
#
_entry.id   10985482295f48af8f619105bf18caea
#
_cell.length_a   1.000
_cell.length_b   1.000
_cell.length_c   1.000
_cell.angle_alpha   90.00
_cell.angle_beta   90.00
_cell.angle_gamma   90.00
#
_symmetry.space_group_name_H-M   'P 1'
#
loop_
_entity.id
_entity.type
_entity.pdbx_description
1 polymer ?
#
loop_
_entity_poly.entity_id
_entity_poly.type
_entity_poly.pdbx_seq_one_letter_code
_entity_poly.pdbx_strand_id
1 'polypeptide(L)'
;MQRVEISCDGRAALALARLEDLRQCGALKEDLEGLVEQFRRLRGVEASGILREDAPGVYKLSLRSTGTTDVRSVAVQFGGGGHRNAAGGTLRMEGEEAFDAVRTALCRMLRG
;
A
#
# COMPACT_ATOMS: atom_id res chain seq x y z
N MET A 1 9.61 -10.60 -8.42
CA MET A 1 9.35 -9.38 -9.17
C MET A 1 8.40 -8.47 -8.40
N GLN A 2 8.66 -7.17 -8.42
CA GLN A 2 7.77 -6.19 -7.83
C GLN A 2 6.56 -5.95 -8.75
N ARG A 3 5.42 -5.63 -8.16
CA ARG A 3 4.22 -5.26 -8.89
C ARG A 3 3.82 -3.85 -8.49
N VAL A 4 3.59 -3.01 -9.47
CA VAL A 4 3.09 -1.64 -9.26
C VAL A 4 1.85 -1.48 -10.13
N GLU A 5 0.77 -0.98 -9.55
CA GLU A 5 -0.48 -0.81 -10.27
C GLU A 5 -1.13 0.52 -9.92
N ILE A 6 -1.59 1.24 -10.93
CA ILE A 6 -2.44 2.41 -10.78
C ILE A 6 -3.87 1.91 -10.92
N SER A 7 -4.70 2.15 -9.94
CA SER A 7 -6.04 1.58 -9.82
C SER A 7 -7.06 2.64 -9.48
N CYS A 8 -8.34 2.25 -9.42
CA CYS A 8 -9.44 3.12 -9.00
C CYS A 8 -9.52 4.36 -9.89
N ASP A 9 -9.51 4.13 -11.21
CA ASP A 9 -9.58 5.21 -12.22
C ASP A 9 -8.46 6.24 -12.06
N GLY A 10 -7.26 5.77 -11.71
CA GLY A 10 -6.09 6.63 -11.58
C GLY A 10 -5.97 7.32 -10.22
N ARG A 11 -6.86 7.03 -9.28
CA ARG A 11 -6.90 7.70 -7.98
C ARG A 11 -6.06 7.01 -6.91
N ALA A 12 -5.63 5.77 -7.16
CA ALA A 12 -4.80 5.02 -6.21
C ALA A 12 -3.60 4.40 -6.91
N ALA A 13 -2.49 4.31 -6.19
CA ALA A 13 -1.30 3.59 -6.64
C ALA A 13 -0.92 2.58 -5.55
N LEU A 14 -0.68 1.33 -5.94
CA LEU A 14 -0.35 0.28 -4.98
C LEU A 14 0.80 -0.56 -5.51
N ALA A 15 1.75 -0.88 -4.65
CA ALA A 15 2.91 -1.70 -4.99
C ALA A 15 2.99 -2.91 -4.08
N LEU A 16 3.52 -4.00 -4.64
CA LEU A 16 3.80 -5.24 -3.92
C LEU A 16 5.29 -5.55 -4.05
N ALA A 17 5.97 -5.68 -2.93
CA ALA A 17 7.38 -6.04 -2.88
C ALA A 17 7.55 -7.33 -2.10
N ARG A 18 7.97 -8.39 -2.78
CA ARG A 18 8.20 -9.70 -2.15
C ARG A 18 9.59 -9.76 -1.54
N LEU A 19 9.74 -10.60 -0.53
CA LEU A 19 11.01 -10.75 0.20
C LEU A 19 12.17 -11.09 -0.74
N GLU A 20 11.93 -11.97 -1.70
CA GLU A 20 12.94 -12.34 -2.69
C GLU A 20 13.39 -11.15 -3.52
N ASP A 21 12.45 -10.34 -3.96
CA ASP A 21 12.75 -9.13 -4.76
C ASP A 21 13.61 -8.14 -3.95
N LEU A 22 13.30 -7.98 -2.68
CA LEU A 22 14.04 -7.08 -1.79
C LEU A 22 15.47 -7.55 -1.60
N ARG A 23 15.69 -8.86 -1.50
CA ARG A 23 17.04 -9.43 -1.37
C ARG A 23 17.86 -9.23 -2.63
N GLN A 24 17.23 -9.41 -3.81
CA GLN A 24 17.91 -9.28 -5.10
C GLN A 24 18.28 -7.83 -5.39
N CYS A 25 17.43 -6.89 -5.05
CA CYS A 25 17.62 -5.48 -5.34
C CYS A 25 18.42 -4.74 -4.27
N GLY A 26 18.61 -5.35 -3.10
CA GLY A 26 19.25 -4.67 -1.97
C GLY A 26 18.46 -3.49 -1.44
N ALA A 27 17.15 -3.45 -1.73
CA ALA A 27 16.30 -2.34 -1.30
C ALA A 27 16.10 -2.36 0.21
N LEU A 28 16.15 -1.19 0.82
CA LEU A 28 15.89 -1.02 2.25
C LEU A 28 14.45 -0.59 2.47
N LYS A 29 13.96 -0.77 3.70
CA LYS A 29 12.61 -0.34 4.08
C LYS A 29 12.38 1.14 3.78
N GLU A 30 13.37 1.99 4.04
CA GLU A 30 13.32 3.42 3.80
C GLU A 30 13.11 3.76 2.33
N ASP A 31 13.69 2.96 1.42
CA ASP A 31 13.53 3.15 -0.03
C ASP A 31 12.08 2.93 -0.45
N LEU A 32 11.41 1.95 0.16
CA LEU A 32 10.01 1.65 -0.14
C LEU A 32 9.09 2.73 0.43
N GLU A 33 9.38 3.26 1.61
CA GLU A 33 8.62 4.36 2.19
C GLU A 33 8.75 5.61 1.31
N GLY A 34 9.94 5.86 0.76
CA GLY A 34 10.15 6.94 -0.20
C GLY A 34 9.33 6.77 -1.47
N LEU A 35 9.18 5.53 -1.93
CA LEU A 35 8.37 5.23 -3.11
C LEU A 35 6.89 5.55 -2.86
N VAL A 36 6.36 5.21 -1.69
CA VAL A 36 4.98 5.55 -1.31
C VAL A 36 4.77 7.06 -1.36
N GLU A 37 5.72 7.83 -0.84
CA GLU A 37 5.64 9.29 -0.88
C GLU A 37 5.68 9.83 -2.31
N GLN A 38 6.46 9.22 -3.20
CA GLN A 38 6.51 9.61 -4.61
C GLN A 38 5.18 9.31 -5.31
N PHE A 39 4.55 8.17 -5.03
CA PHE A 39 3.25 7.83 -5.60
C PHE A 39 2.20 8.89 -5.26
N ARG A 40 2.25 9.43 -4.04
CA ARG A 40 1.31 10.44 -3.60
C ARG A 40 1.39 11.73 -4.42
N ARG A 41 2.53 11.98 -5.08
CA ARG A 41 2.75 13.17 -5.92
C ARG A 41 2.27 12.98 -7.35
N LEU A 42 1.90 11.77 -7.75
CA LEU A 42 1.40 11.54 -9.09
C LEU A 42 0.06 12.23 -9.28
N ARG A 43 -0.11 12.85 -10.45
CA ARG A 43 -1.32 13.61 -10.75
C ARG A 43 -2.55 12.70 -10.70
N GLY A 44 -3.55 13.11 -9.93
CA GLY A 44 -4.80 12.38 -9.77
C GLY A 44 -4.77 11.32 -8.68
N VAL A 45 -3.60 10.96 -8.17
CA VAL A 45 -3.51 9.95 -7.12
C VAL A 45 -3.84 10.60 -5.77
N GLU A 46 -4.86 10.06 -5.11
CA GLU A 46 -5.31 10.53 -3.79
C GLU A 46 -4.83 9.63 -2.67
N ALA A 47 -4.58 8.35 -2.98
CA ALA A 47 -4.10 7.38 -2.01
C ALA A 47 -3.04 6.49 -2.64
N SER A 48 -2.06 6.10 -1.85
CA SER A 48 -1.02 5.19 -2.30
C SER A 48 -0.64 4.23 -1.19
N GLY A 49 -0.11 3.07 -1.58
CA GLY A 49 0.28 2.07 -0.62
C GLY A 49 1.36 1.14 -1.13
N ILE A 50 2.01 0.50 -0.18
CA ILE A 50 2.98 -0.55 -0.43
C ILE A 50 2.68 -1.71 0.49
N LEU A 51 2.74 -2.91 -0.08
CA LEU A 51 2.76 -4.17 0.65
C LEU A 51 4.17 -4.73 0.54
N ARG A 52 4.86 -4.81 1.67
CA ARG A 52 6.24 -5.30 1.72
C ARG A 52 6.27 -6.62 2.49
N GLU A 53 6.72 -7.68 1.84
CA GLU A 53 6.86 -8.96 2.50
C GLU A 53 7.97 -8.88 3.55
N ASP A 54 7.61 -9.16 4.79
CA ASP A 54 8.50 -9.10 5.95
C ASP A 54 8.99 -10.49 6.35
N ALA A 55 8.13 -11.49 6.14
CA ALA A 55 8.42 -12.90 6.30
C ALA A 55 7.48 -13.65 5.36
N PRO A 56 7.71 -14.93 5.04
CA PRO A 56 6.82 -15.66 4.13
C PRO A 56 5.36 -15.55 4.58
N GLY A 57 4.51 -15.01 3.69
CA GLY A 57 3.08 -14.84 3.97
C GLY A 57 2.73 -13.72 4.96
N VAL A 58 3.69 -12.87 5.31
CA VAL A 58 3.47 -11.74 6.23
C VAL A 58 3.86 -10.45 5.52
N TYR A 59 2.88 -9.59 5.27
CA TYR A 59 3.08 -8.32 4.56
C TYR A 59 2.83 -7.13 5.46
N LYS A 60 3.76 -6.20 5.46
CA LYS A 60 3.59 -4.90 6.11
C LYS A 60 2.97 -3.95 5.10
N LEU A 61 1.86 -3.32 5.52
CA LEU A 61 1.13 -2.37 4.70
C LEU A 61 1.46 -0.96 5.16
N SER A 62 1.85 -0.11 4.20
CA SER A 62 2.03 1.33 4.43
C SER A 62 1.14 2.08 3.47
N LEU A 63 0.28 2.94 3.99
CA LEU A 63 -0.67 3.73 3.22
C LEU A 63 -0.43 5.22 3.44
N ARG A 64 -0.58 5.99 2.36
CA ARG A 64 -0.47 7.45 2.39
C ARG A 64 -1.61 8.04 1.57
N SER A 65 -2.03 9.24 1.92
CA SER A 65 -3.07 9.94 1.16
C SER A 65 -2.87 11.45 1.24
N THR A 66 -3.66 12.15 0.41
CA THR A 66 -3.67 13.61 0.38
C THR A 66 -5.03 14.13 0.83
N GLY A 67 -5.04 15.37 1.32
CA GLY A 67 -6.28 16.08 1.64
C GLY A 67 -7.12 15.36 2.68
N THR A 68 -8.39 15.20 2.36
CA THR A 68 -9.37 14.57 3.27
C THR A 68 -9.51 13.07 3.07
N THR A 69 -8.76 12.49 2.13
CA THR A 69 -8.80 11.05 1.87
C THR A 69 -8.23 10.28 3.08
N ASP A 70 -9.04 9.42 3.65
CA ASP A 70 -8.74 8.76 4.92
C ASP A 70 -8.29 7.31 4.73
N VAL A 71 -6.97 7.09 4.61
CA VAL A 71 -6.42 5.74 4.49
C VAL A 71 -6.44 4.96 5.81
N ARG A 72 -6.64 5.64 6.93
CA ARG A 72 -6.79 4.94 8.21
C ARG A 72 -8.00 4.01 8.17
N SER A 73 -9.08 4.43 7.50
CA SER A 73 -10.28 3.61 7.36
C SER A 73 -9.99 2.28 6.65
N VAL A 74 -9.04 2.27 5.75
CA VAL A 74 -8.59 1.04 5.08
C VAL A 74 -7.71 0.21 6.01
N ALA A 75 -6.74 0.83 6.67
CA ALA A 75 -5.82 0.13 7.57
C ALA A 75 -6.56 -0.60 8.70
N VAL A 76 -7.59 0.02 9.25
CA VAL A 76 -8.41 -0.54 10.33
C VAL A 76 -9.07 -1.85 9.90
N GLN A 77 -9.47 -1.97 8.64
CA GLN A 77 -10.10 -3.20 8.12
C GLN A 77 -9.15 -4.39 8.18
N PHE A 78 -7.84 -4.14 8.21
CA PHE A 78 -6.82 -5.18 8.26
C PHE A 78 -6.15 -5.24 9.65
N GLY A 79 -6.81 -4.73 10.67
CA GLY A 79 -6.31 -4.78 12.04
C GLY A 79 -5.22 -3.77 12.36
N GLY A 80 -4.99 -2.82 11.45
CA GLY A 80 -3.99 -1.78 11.63
C GLY A 80 -4.57 -0.47 12.16
N GLY A 81 -3.89 0.62 11.89
CA GLY A 81 -4.28 1.94 12.33
C GLY A 81 -3.32 3.01 11.84
N GLY A 82 -3.39 4.17 12.47
CA GLY A 82 -2.52 5.30 12.14
C GLY A 82 -3.30 6.60 12.09
N HIS A 83 -2.95 7.43 11.13
CA HIS A 83 -3.58 8.73 10.92
C HIS A 83 -4.28 8.77 9.56
N ARG A 84 -5.12 9.77 9.35
CA ARG A 84 -5.87 9.94 8.11
C ARG A 84 -4.99 9.80 6.86
N ASN A 85 -3.84 10.45 6.88
CA ASN A 85 -2.98 10.54 5.70
C ASN A 85 -1.76 9.59 5.76
N ALA A 86 -1.60 8.83 6.83
CA ALA A 86 -0.50 7.90 7.00
C ALA A 86 -0.92 6.78 7.95
N ALA A 87 -1.14 5.60 7.41
CA ALA A 87 -1.62 4.47 8.19
C ALA A 87 -1.01 3.18 7.67
N GLY A 88 -1.15 2.10 8.41
CA GLY A 88 -0.64 0.82 7.98
C GLY A 88 -1.07 -0.32 8.88
N GLY A 89 -0.61 -1.50 8.56
CA GLY A 89 -0.95 -2.70 9.30
C GLY A 89 -0.14 -3.90 8.84
N THR A 90 -0.56 -5.07 9.25
CA THR A 90 0.08 -6.32 8.87
C THR A 90 -0.97 -7.27 8.33
N LEU A 91 -0.72 -7.84 7.15
CA LEU A 91 -1.61 -8.83 6.53
C LEU A 91 -0.89 -10.17 6.50
N ARG A 92 -1.55 -11.20 7.01
CA ARG A 92 -1.05 -12.58 6.99
C ARG A 92 -1.82 -13.38 5.97
N MET A 93 -1.37 -13.30 4.73
CA MET A 93 -2.00 -13.99 3.59
C MET A 93 -1.03 -14.00 2.41
N GLU A 94 -1.38 -14.74 1.37
CA GLU A 94 -0.59 -14.76 0.14
C GLU A 94 -0.57 -13.36 -0.50
N GLY A 95 0.55 -13.02 -1.17
CA GLY A 95 0.79 -11.68 -1.66
C GLY A 95 -0.25 -11.14 -2.63
N GLU A 96 -0.70 -11.96 -3.60
CA GLU A 96 -1.72 -11.51 -4.55
C GLU A 96 -3.08 -11.33 -3.86
N GLU A 97 -3.41 -12.17 -2.89
CA GLU A 97 -4.63 -11.99 -2.09
C GLU A 97 -4.56 -10.69 -1.30
N ALA A 98 -3.42 -10.40 -0.68
CA ALA A 98 -3.22 -9.18 0.07
C ALA A 98 -3.35 -7.95 -0.84
N PHE A 99 -2.72 -8.01 -2.01
CA PHE A 99 -2.78 -6.94 -2.99
C PHE A 99 -4.22 -6.66 -3.43
N ASP A 100 -4.96 -7.71 -3.79
CA ASP A 100 -6.35 -7.58 -4.24
C ASP A 100 -7.25 -7.06 -3.12
N ALA A 101 -7.06 -7.52 -1.88
CA ALA A 101 -7.85 -7.08 -0.74
C ALA A 101 -7.64 -5.58 -0.46
N VAL A 102 -6.39 -5.13 -0.47
CA VAL A 102 -6.07 -3.72 -0.23
C VAL A 102 -6.58 -2.85 -1.38
N ARG A 103 -6.36 -3.28 -2.63
CA ARG A 103 -6.86 -2.55 -3.80
C ARG A 103 -8.37 -2.37 -3.72
N THR A 104 -9.10 -3.44 -3.41
CA THR A 104 -10.56 -3.39 -3.28
C THR A 104 -10.99 -2.41 -2.19
N ALA A 105 -10.32 -2.46 -1.05
CA ALA A 105 -10.63 -1.56 0.07
C ALA A 105 -10.35 -0.09 -0.29
N LEU A 106 -9.23 0.18 -0.97
CA LEU A 106 -8.90 1.51 -1.43
C LEU A 106 -9.94 2.04 -2.41
N CYS A 107 -10.33 1.22 -3.38
CA CYS A 107 -11.33 1.65 -4.38
C CYS A 107 -12.69 1.92 -3.75
N ARG A 108 -13.11 1.11 -2.78
CA ARG A 108 -14.36 1.36 -2.06
C ARG A 108 -14.31 2.66 -1.29
N MET A 109 -13.22 2.92 -0.60
CA MET A 109 -13.03 4.16 0.15
C MET A 109 -13.07 5.38 -0.77
N LEU A 110 -12.41 5.29 -1.94
CA LEU A 110 -12.35 6.39 -2.90
C LEU A 110 -13.69 6.66 -3.60
N ARG A 111 -14.53 5.65 -3.74
CA ARG A 111 -15.88 5.82 -4.30
C ARG A 111 -16.83 6.48 -3.29
N GLY A 112 -16.47 6.43 -2.08
CA GLY A 112 -17.18 7.10 -1.05
C GLY A 112 -18.20 6.62 -0.34
#